data_b85b86021b250191240610782da7a901
#
_entry.id   b85b86021b250191240610782da7a901
#
_cell.length_a   1.000
_cell.length_b   1.000
_cell.length_c   1.000
_cell.angle_alpha   90.00
_cell.angle_beta   90.00
_cell.angle_gamma   90.00
#
_symmetry.space_group_name_H-M   'P 1'
#
loop_
_entity.id
_entity.type
_entity.pdbx_description
1 polymer ?
#
loop_
_entity_poly.entity_id
_entity_poly.type
_entity_poly.pdbx_seq_one_letter_code
_entity_poly.pdbx_strand_id
1 'polypeptide(L)'
;GYTLGRSDLVRRAMSKKKASVMAKERQNFVYGNVEEGVPGCIANGISEEIANKIYDEMTDFAKYAFNKSHAAAYAVVSYQTAYLKYYYPVEFMAALMTSVVEMPNKVAEYISVCRQMGIRILPPDINHGVYGFSVDNGSIRYALSAIKSIGRPVIEGIVREREEHGEYTSLKTFIERNIDQINKRVVENLIKAGALDCLEGNRNQKMTVYTQIIDSINQDKKHTMAGQLSLFDIAPEEDKKEFEIRMPQAAEYPKEMILTFE
;
A
#
# COMPACT_ATOMS: atom_id res chain seq x y z
N GLY A 1 39.67 7.69 34.31
CA GLY A 1 40.92 8.05 33.64
C GLY A 1 40.99 7.67 32.18
N TYR A 2 39.92 7.21 31.57
CA TYR A 2 39.85 6.90 30.14
C TYR A 2 39.79 8.15 29.29
N THR A 3 40.47 8.17 28.14
CA THR A 3 40.24 9.14 27.10
C THR A 3 38.88 8.92 26.45
N LEU A 4 38.34 9.97 25.80
CA LEU A 4 37.07 9.84 25.06
C LEU A 4 37.10 8.72 24.00
N GLY A 5 38.26 8.58 23.28
CA GLY A 5 38.42 7.53 22.27
C GLY A 5 38.37 6.12 22.90
N ARG A 6 38.95 5.94 24.05
CA ARG A 6 38.90 4.64 24.76
C ARG A 6 37.50 4.36 25.33
N SER A 7 36.86 5.38 25.91
CA SER A 7 35.47 5.26 26.36
C SER A 7 34.52 4.85 25.22
N ASP A 8 34.73 5.41 24.03
CA ASP A 8 33.95 5.06 22.84
C ASP A 8 34.22 3.61 22.38
N LEU A 9 35.47 3.14 22.51
CA LEU A 9 35.81 1.75 22.22
C LEU A 9 35.04 0.78 23.14
N VAL A 10 35.00 1.06 24.44
CA VAL A 10 34.22 0.25 25.42
C VAL A 10 32.73 0.32 25.11
N ARG A 11 32.19 1.51 24.86
CA ARG A 11 30.79 1.70 24.47
C ARG A 11 30.43 0.90 23.22
N ARG A 12 31.30 0.92 22.21
CA ARG A 12 31.08 0.12 20.96
C ARG A 12 31.18 -1.38 21.20
N ALA A 13 32.10 -1.82 22.11
CA ALA A 13 32.22 -3.22 22.48
C ALA A 13 30.96 -3.72 23.22
N MET A 14 30.39 -2.91 24.10
CA MET A 14 29.09 -3.15 24.73
C MET A 14 27.97 -3.26 23.67
N SER A 15 27.82 -2.27 22.82
CA SER A 15 26.77 -2.20 21.80
C SER A 15 26.85 -3.38 20.82
N LYS A 16 28.06 -3.79 20.44
CA LYS A 16 28.30 -4.91 19.50
C LYS A 16 28.45 -6.26 20.22
N LYS A 17 28.23 -6.33 21.54
CA LYS A 17 28.32 -7.54 22.37
C LYS A 17 29.67 -8.28 22.24
N LYS A 18 30.77 -7.55 22.13
CA LYS A 18 32.13 -8.12 21.99
C LYS A 18 32.70 -8.50 23.35
N ALA A 19 32.34 -9.68 23.86
CA ALA A 19 32.74 -10.16 25.18
C ALA A 19 34.28 -10.20 25.41
N SER A 20 35.06 -10.58 24.38
CA SER A 20 36.54 -10.64 24.50
C SER A 20 37.17 -9.27 24.71
N VAL A 21 36.65 -8.22 24.06
CA VAL A 21 37.13 -6.85 24.25
C VAL A 21 36.74 -6.35 25.64
N MET A 22 35.53 -6.65 26.09
CA MET A 22 35.05 -6.29 27.43
C MET A 22 35.90 -6.96 28.52
N ALA A 23 36.25 -8.25 28.39
CA ALA A 23 37.10 -8.95 29.34
C ALA A 23 38.52 -8.35 29.46
N LYS A 24 39.12 -8.00 28.29
CA LYS A 24 40.44 -7.34 28.24
C LYS A 24 40.40 -5.96 28.91
N GLU A 25 39.40 -5.17 28.62
CA GLU A 25 39.24 -3.82 29.16
C GLU A 25 38.94 -3.80 30.66
N ARG A 26 38.46 -4.90 31.26
CA ARG A 26 38.23 -5.02 32.70
C ARG A 26 39.52 -4.77 33.49
N GLN A 27 40.62 -5.38 33.06
CA GLN A 27 41.92 -5.20 33.71
C GLN A 27 42.36 -3.73 33.65
N ASN A 28 42.26 -3.12 32.51
CA ASN A 28 42.63 -1.72 32.34
C ASN A 28 41.71 -0.78 33.13
N PHE A 29 40.42 -1.09 33.25
CA PHE A 29 39.47 -0.29 34.01
C PHE A 29 39.73 -0.36 35.53
N VAL A 30 39.96 -1.55 36.05
CA VAL A 30 40.15 -1.75 37.52
C VAL A 30 41.56 -1.34 37.93
N TYR A 31 42.60 -1.93 37.31
CA TYR A 31 43.99 -1.84 37.76
C TYR A 31 44.82 -0.80 37.00
N GLY A 32 44.33 -0.34 35.86
CA GLY A 32 45.05 0.53 34.95
C GLY A 32 45.99 -0.20 33.99
N ASN A 33 46.61 0.57 33.10
CA ASN A 33 47.61 0.11 32.15
C ASN A 33 48.58 1.27 31.87
N VAL A 34 49.77 1.17 32.40
CA VAL A 34 50.79 2.23 32.29
C VAL A 34 51.25 2.42 30.85
N GLU A 35 51.39 1.32 30.09
CA GLU A 35 51.82 1.38 28.67
C GLU A 35 50.80 2.12 27.79
N GLU A 36 49.52 1.98 28.10
CA GLU A 36 48.41 2.62 27.36
C GLU A 36 47.96 3.95 28.00
N GLY A 37 48.64 4.41 29.05
CA GLY A 37 48.34 5.68 29.74
C GLY A 37 47.03 5.67 30.52
N VAL A 38 46.55 4.52 30.96
CA VAL A 38 45.29 4.37 31.72
C VAL A 38 45.58 4.22 33.19
N PRO A 39 45.17 5.16 34.06
CA PRO A 39 45.43 5.08 35.51
C PRO A 39 44.63 3.97 36.20
N GLY A 40 43.42 3.66 35.73
CA GLY A 40 42.50 2.72 36.35
C GLY A 40 41.76 3.27 37.58
N CYS A 41 40.77 2.53 38.06
CA CYS A 41 39.93 2.92 39.18
C CYS A 41 40.70 3.00 40.50
N ILE A 42 41.58 2.07 40.74
CA ILE A 42 42.35 2.01 42.02
C ILE A 42 43.24 3.22 42.18
N ALA A 43 43.96 3.65 41.13
CA ALA A 43 44.77 4.85 41.17
C ALA A 43 43.93 6.14 41.37
N ASN A 44 42.67 6.11 41.03
CA ASN A 44 41.69 7.19 41.23
C ASN A 44 40.95 7.07 42.58
N GLY A 45 41.42 6.22 43.53
CA GLY A 45 40.86 6.12 44.87
C GLY A 45 39.58 5.27 44.98
N ILE A 46 39.20 4.52 43.95
CA ILE A 46 38.08 3.60 43.98
C ILE A 46 38.59 2.21 44.37
N SER A 47 37.94 1.58 45.35
CA SER A 47 38.34 0.22 45.77
C SER A 47 38.16 -0.80 44.67
N GLU A 48 39.00 -1.85 44.70
CA GLU A 48 38.93 -2.97 43.74
C GLU A 48 37.52 -3.59 43.69
N GLU A 49 36.92 -3.79 44.87
CA GLU A 49 35.59 -4.36 44.99
C GLU A 49 34.51 -3.52 44.25
N ILE A 50 34.53 -2.20 44.50
CA ILE A 50 33.60 -1.28 43.86
C ILE A 50 33.85 -1.20 42.35
N ALA A 51 35.12 -1.12 41.91
CA ALA A 51 35.48 -1.06 40.51
C ALA A 51 35.03 -2.33 39.75
N ASN A 52 35.22 -3.50 40.33
CA ASN A 52 34.73 -4.76 39.75
C ASN A 52 33.22 -4.81 39.69
N LYS A 53 32.52 -4.37 40.74
CA LYS A 53 31.05 -4.31 40.75
C LYS A 53 30.51 -3.40 39.62
N ILE A 54 31.10 -2.21 39.47
CA ILE A 54 30.72 -1.29 38.37
C ILE A 54 30.93 -1.96 37.00
N TYR A 55 32.08 -2.66 36.86
CA TYR A 55 32.37 -3.33 35.58
C TYR A 55 31.43 -4.52 35.30
N ASP A 56 31.03 -5.26 36.35
CA ASP A 56 30.02 -6.32 36.23
C ASP A 56 28.67 -5.75 35.77
N GLU A 57 28.22 -4.67 36.41
CA GLU A 57 26.98 -3.98 36.00
C GLU A 57 27.03 -3.48 34.53
N MET A 58 28.21 -2.94 34.12
CA MET A 58 28.41 -2.55 32.71
C MET A 58 28.37 -3.76 31.77
N THR A 59 28.96 -4.89 32.17
CA THR A 59 28.96 -6.13 31.36
C THR A 59 27.59 -6.74 31.25
N ASP A 60 26.83 -6.76 32.33
CA ASP A 60 25.46 -7.25 32.34
C ASP A 60 24.53 -6.33 31.53
N PHE A 61 24.71 -5.02 31.67
CA PHE A 61 24.02 -4.07 30.77
C PHE A 61 24.34 -4.32 29.30
N ALA A 62 25.61 -4.63 28.96
CA ALA A 62 26.03 -4.92 27.60
C ALA A 62 25.34 -6.17 27.00
N LYS A 63 25.03 -7.19 27.82
CA LYS A 63 24.28 -8.37 27.36
C LYS A 63 22.85 -8.06 26.95
N TYR A 64 22.19 -7.15 27.69
CA TYR A 64 20.77 -6.84 27.56
C TYR A 64 20.51 -5.38 27.19
N ALA A 65 21.56 -4.61 26.92
CA ALA A 65 21.42 -3.19 26.60
C ALA A 65 20.51 -2.96 25.40
N PHE A 66 19.50 -2.17 25.61
CA PHE A 66 18.60 -1.68 24.58
C PHE A 66 18.51 -0.16 24.66
N ASN A 67 18.55 0.50 23.52
CA ASN A 67 18.45 1.95 23.47
C ASN A 67 17.08 2.42 24.01
N LYS A 68 17.07 3.03 25.18
CA LYS A 68 15.85 3.52 25.83
C LYS A 68 15.09 4.52 24.99
N SER A 69 15.79 5.39 24.28
CA SER A 69 15.16 6.37 23.37
C SER A 69 14.44 5.67 22.21
N HIS A 70 15.06 4.61 21.68
CA HIS A 70 14.42 3.77 20.66
C HIS A 70 13.17 3.08 21.20
N ALA A 71 13.27 2.47 22.39
CA ALA A 71 12.12 1.82 23.03
C ALA A 71 10.98 2.80 23.30
N ALA A 72 11.29 4.00 23.80
CA ALA A 72 10.30 5.04 24.06
C ALA A 72 9.62 5.52 22.78
N ALA A 73 10.39 5.75 21.72
CA ALA A 73 9.83 6.14 20.41
C ALA A 73 8.89 5.07 19.84
N TYR A 74 9.29 3.79 19.87
CA TYR A 74 8.43 2.70 19.42
C TYR A 74 7.22 2.45 20.32
N ALA A 75 7.31 2.72 21.61
CA ALA A 75 6.15 2.67 22.50
C ALA A 75 5.09 3.69 22.10
N VAL A 76 5.48 4.90 21.71
CA VAL A 76 4.56 5.92 21.19
C VAL A 76 3.89 5.44 19.89
N VAL A 77 4.65 4.91 18.94
CA VAL A 77 4.10 4.37 17.67
C VAL A 77 3.15 3.21 17.95
N SER A 78 3.51 2.30 18.86
CA SER A 78 2.65 1.18 19.25
C SER A 78 1.33 1.65 19.87
N TYR A 79 1.41 2.67 20.73
CA TYR A 79 0.22 3.28 21.31
C TYR A 79 -0.65 3.94 20.24
N GLN A 80 -0.07 4.72 19.34
CA GLN A 80 -0.81 5.37 18.25
C GLN A 80 -1.52 4.35 17.35
N THR A 81 -0.84 3.27 16.95
CA THR A 81 -1.45 2.22 16.13
C THR A 81 -2.58 1.50 16.86
N ALA A 82 -2.41 1.21 18.15
CA ALA A 82 -3.46 0.60 18.96
C ALA A 82 -4.66 1.54 19.12
N TYR A 83 -4.42 2.84 19.36
CA TYR A 83 -5.44 3.87 19.46
C TYR A 83 -6.26 3.98 18.16
N LEU A 84 -5.58 4.10 17.02
CA LEU A 84 -6.24 4.18 15.72
C LEU A 84 -7.05 2.92 15.42
N LYS A 85 -6.50 1.74 15.69
CA LYS A 85 -7.22 0.48 15.49
C LYS A 85 -8.45 0.35 16.37
N TYR A 86 -8.43 0.90 17.58
CA TYR A 86 -9.56 0.84 18.52
C TYR A 86 -10.65 1.84 18.18
N TYR A 87 -10.30 3.10 17.94
CA TYR A 87 -11.27 4.18 17.74
C TYR A 87 -11.68 4.38 16.28
N TYR A 88 -10.82 4.00 15.32
CA TYR A 88 -11.02 4.19 13.89
C TYR A 88 -10.69 2.89 13.11
N PRO A 89 -11.36 1.77 13.46
CA PRO A 89 -10.96 0.45 12.93
C PRO A 89 -11.10 0.34 11.41
N VAL A 90 -12.10 0.99 10.80
CA VAL A 90 -12.33 0.94 9.35
C VAL A 90 -11.24 1.68 8.61
N GLU A 91 -10.92 2.90 9.03
CA GLU A 91 -9.87 3.74 8.46
C GLU A 91 -8.49 3.08 8.66
N PHE A 92 -8.22 2.55 9.85
CA PHE A 92 -6.99 1.85 10.16
C PHE A 92 -6.79 0.63 9.24
N MET A 93 -7.82 -0.21 9.08
CA MET A 93 -7.74 -1.39 8.22
C MET A 93 -7.63 -1.02 6.74
N ALA A 94 -8.32 0.02 6.27
CA ALA A 94 -8.19 0.51 4.90
C ALA A 94 -6.74 0.99 4.61
N ALA A 95 -6.15 1.76 5.51
CA ALA A 95 -4.77 2.22 5.39
C ALA A 95 -3.77 1.05 5.44
N LEU A 96 -3.96 0.10 6.35
CA LEU A 96 -3.13 -1.09 6.48
C LEU A 96 -3.19 -1.97 5.21
N MET A 97 -4.38 -2.21 4.68
CA MET A 97 -4.56 -2.98 3.44
C MET A 97 -3.93 -2.26 2.25
N THR A 98 -4.03 -0.93 2.19
CA THR A 98 -3.38 -0.13 1.14
C THR A 98 -1.86 -0.26 1.19
N SER A 99 -1.26 -0.31 2.38
CA SER A 99 0.21 -0.45 2.54
C SER A 99 0.76 -1.78 2.03
N VAL A 100 -0.09 -2.79 1.86
CA VAL A 100 0.26 -4.14 1.40
C VAL A 100 -0.48 -4.54 0.12
N VAL A 101 -1.03 -3.59 -0.63
CA VAL A 101 -1.88 -3.85 -1.81
C VAL A 101 -1.19 -4.71 -2.88
N GLU A 102 0.13 -4.64 -2.98
CA GLU A 102 0.93 -5.45 -3.89
C GLU A 102 1.20 -6.89 -3.38
N MET A 103 0.73 -7.22 -2.18
CA MET A 103 0.91 -8.52 -1.52
C MET A 103 -0.44 -9.26 -1.37
N PRO A 104 -0.93 -9.99 -2.40
CA PRO A 104 -2.27 -10.57 -2.41
C PRO A 104 -2.57 -11.46 -1.18
N ASN A 105 -1.58 -12.23 -0.73
CA ASN A 105 -1.74 -13.09 0.45
C ASN A 105 -2.00 -12.27 1.73
N LYS A 106 -1.35 -11.11 1.87
CA LYS A 106 -1.56 -10.21 3.01
C LYS A 106 -2.92 -9.50 2.92
N VAL A 107 -3.30 -9.10 1.72
CA VAL A 107 -4.65 -8.54 1.49
C VAL A 107 -5.72 -9.55 1.89
N ALA A 108 -5.61 -10.81 1.45
CA ALA A 108 -6.55 -11.87 1.82
C ALA A 108 -6.60 -12.13 3.34
N GLU A 109 -5.43 -12.13 4.01
CA GLU A 109 -5.34 -12.23 5.48
C GLU A 109 -6.12 -11.09 6.16
N TYR A 110 -5.89 -9.84 5.73
CA TYR A 110 -6.55 -8.68 6.33
C TYR A 110 -8.04 -8.59 6.00
N ILE A 111 -8.48 -9.08 4.84
CA ILE A 111 -9.91 -9.25 4.55
C ILE A 111 -10.56 -10.18 5.58
N SER A 112 -9.89 -11.30 5.92
CA SER A 112 -10.38 -12.22 6.95
C SER A 112 -10.45 -11.53 8.31
N VAL A 113 -9.44 -10.74 8.68
CA VAL A 113 -9.44 -9.95 9.92
C VAL A 113 -10.59 -8.93 9.93
N CYS A 114 -10.81 -8.21 8.81
CA CYS A 114 -11.92 -7.27 8.70
C CYS A 114 -13.28 -7.96 8.94
N ARG A 115 -13.48 -9.15 8.36
CA ARG A 115 -14.71 -9.95 8.58
C ARG A 115 -14.90 -10.31 10.05
N GLN A 116 -13.85 -10.73 10.75
CA GLN A 116 -13.88 -11.02 12.19
C GLN A 116 -14.20 -9.79 13.02
N MET A 117 -13.76 -8.62 12.58
CA MET A 117 -14.07 -7.33 13.22
C MET A 117 -15.45 -6.79 12.85
N GLY A 118 -16.22 -7.48 12.02
CA GLY A 118 -17.53 -7.02 11.54
C GLY A 118 -17.44 -5.90 10.49
N ILE A 119 -16.26 -5.65 9.91
CA ILE A 119 -16.05 -4.65 8.87
C ILE A 119 -16.37 -5.26 7.50
N ARG A 120 -17.30 -4.64 6.79
CA ARG A 120 -17.71 -5.07 5.46
C ARG A 120 -16.69 -4.60 4.41
N ILE A 121 -16.31 -5.49 3.49
CA ILE A 121 -15.53 -5.15 2.30
C ILE A 121 -16.48 -5.07 1.11
N LEU A 122 -16.50 -3.94 0.45
CA LEU A 122 -17.27 -3.69 -0.78
C LEU A 122 -16.41 -4.04 -2.00
N PRO A 123 -17.01 -4.54 -3.09
CA PRO A 123 -16.28 -4.84 -4.32
C PRO A 123 -15.63 -3.58 -4.90
N PRO A 124 -14.66 -3.72 -5.83
CA PRO A 124 -14.15 -2.57 -6.57
C PRO A 124 -15.29 -1.90 -7.35
N ASP A 125 -15.21 -0.58 -7.52
CA ASP A 125 -16.25 0.21 -8.19
C ASP A 125 -15.59 1.41 -8.87
N ILE A 126 -15.87 1.63 -10.16
CA ILE A 126 -15.26 2.70 -10.93
C ILE A 126 -15.74 4.09 -10.51
N ASN A 127 -16.96 4.19 -9.96
CA ASN A 127 -17.55 5.44 -9.51
C ASN A 127 -17.22 5.79 -8.05
N HIS A 128 -16.84 4.80 -7.22
CA HIS A 128 -16.55 5.01 -5.80
C HIS A 128 -15.11 4.64 -5.40
N GLY A 129 -14.47 3.75 -6.16
CA GLY A 129 -13.12 3.28 -5.89
C GLY A 129 -12.06 4.35 -6.16
N VAL A 130 -10.95 4.22 -5.45
CA VAL A 130 -9.73 5.02 -5.64
C VAL A 130 -8.53 4.08 -5.74
N TYR A 131 -7.33 4.63 -5.82
CA TYR A 131 -6.10 3.83 -5.93
C TYR A 131 -6.00 2.79 -4.81
N GLY A 132 -6.08 3.20 -3.55
CA GLY A 132 -6.00 2.34 -2.38
C GLY A 132 -7.36 1.84 -1.89
N PHE A 133 -7.34 1.03 -0.84
CA PHE A 133 -8.53 0.73 -0.07
C PHE A 133 -9.02 2.00 0.62
N SER A 134 -10.30 2.29 0.55
CA SER A 134 -10.90 3.53 1.07
C SER A 134 -12.14 3.26 1.90
N VAL A 135 -12.47 4.19 2.78
CA VAL A 135 -13.70 4.11 3.57
C VAL A 135 -14.87 4.59 2.72
N ASP A 136 -15.91 3.77 2.69
CA ASP A 136 -17.15 4.04 1.98
C ASP A 136 -18.35 3.67 2.87
N ASN A 137 -18.99 4.68 3.44
CA ASN A 137 -20.14 4.54 4.33
C ASN A 137 -19.95 3.51 5.46
N GLY A 138 -18.81 3.59 6.17
CA GLY A 138 -18.47 2.69 7.27
C GLY A 138 -18.03 1.29 6.85
N SER A 139 -17.88 1.05 5.55
CA SER A 139 -17.31 -0.16 4.95
C SER A 139 -15.97 0.17 4.30
N ILE A 140 -15.21 -0.83 3.86
CA ILE A 140 -14.00 -0.63 3.08
C ILE A 140 -14.26 -0.97 1.63
N ARG A 141 -14.05 -0.01 0.72
CA ARG A 141 -14.09 -0.22 -0.73
C ARG A 141 -12.78 -0.85 -1.19
N TYR A 142 -12.87 -1.87 -2.04
CA TYR A 142 -11.72 -2.56 -2.60
C TYR A 142 -10.90 -1.63 -3.51
N ALA A 143 -9.58 -1.69 -3.36
CA ALA A 143 -8.64 -0.84 -4.09
C ALA A 143 -8.64 -1.14 -5.59
N LEU A 144 -8.70 -0.12 -6.45
CA LEU A 144 -8.56 -0.32 -7.90
C LEU A 144 -7.15 -0.79 -8.28
N SER A 145 -6.13 -0.46 -7.47
CA SER A 145 -4.75 -0.91 -7.69
C SER A 145 -4.53 -2.40 -7.42
N ALA A 146 -5.44 -3.05 -6.70
CA ALA A 146 -5.39 -4.50 -6.51
C ALA A 146 -5.85 -5.28 -7.76
N ILE A 147 -6.46 -4.60 -8.74
CA ILE A 147 -6.84 -5.20 -10.02
C ILE A 147 -5.59 -5.33 -10.89
N LYS A 148 -5.32 -6.55 -11.37
CA LYS A 148 -4.12 -6.85 -12.17
C LYS A 148 -4.01 -5.99 -13.44
N SER A 149 -2.78 -5.61 -13.76
CA SER A 149 -2.41 -4.93 -15.01
C SER A 149 -3.01 -3.53 -15.19
N ILE A 150 -3.36 -2.85 -14.12
CA ILE A 150 -3.78 -1.45 -14.15
C ILE A 150 -2.74 -0.64 -13.38
N GLY A 151 -2.02 0.22 -14.10
CA GLY A 151 -0.98 1.06 -13.50
C GLY A 151 -1.56 2.25 -12.73
N ARG A 152 -0.82 2.74 -11.74
CA ARG A 152 -1.20 3.88 -10.91
C ARG A 152 -1.62 5.12 -11.73
N PRO A 153 -0.89 5.54 -12.79
CA PRO A 153 -1.28 6.71 -13.56
C PRO A 153 -2.65 6.57 -14.23
N VAL A 154 -3.00 5.36 -14.66
CA VAL A 154 -4.31 5.06 -15.28
C VAL A 154 -5.43 5.21 -14.25
N ILE A 155 -5.24 4.65 -13.04
CA ILE A 155 -6.24 4.76 -11.97
C ILE A 155 -6.42 6.21 -11.54
N GLU A 156 -5.33 6.94 -11.33
CA GLU A 156 -5.38 8.37 -10.96
C GLU A 156 -6.04 9.22 -12.04
N GLY A 157 -5.81 8.88 -13.33
CA GLY A 157 -6.48 9.53 -14.44
C GLY A 157 -7.99 9.28 -14.46
N ILE A 158 -8.41 8.03 -14.29
CA ILE A 158 -9.83 7.65 -14.21
C ILE A 158 -10.53 8.36 -13.04
N VAL A 159 -9.89 8.41 -11.88
CA VAL A 159 -10.45 9.06 -10.69
C VAL A 159 -10.59 10.57 -10.92
N ARG A 160 -9.55 11.22 -11.45
CA ARG A 160 -9.57 12.65 -11.77
C ARG A 160 -10.66 12.99 -12.78
N GLU A 161 -10.77 12.22 -13.87
CA GLU A 161 -11.80 12.41 -14.89
C GLU A 161 -13.22 12.31 -14.31
N ARG A 162 -13.41 11.38 -13.37
CA ARG A 162 -14.66 11.25 -12.63
C ARG A 162 -14.93 12.46 -11.72
N GLU A 163 -13.92 12.95 -11.01
CA GLU A 163 -14.05 14.09 -10.10
C GLU A 163 -14.33 15.39 -10.84
N GLU A 164 -13.79 15.56 -12.06
CA GLU A 164 -13.97 16.75 -12.87
C GLU A 164 -15.30 16.75 -13.63
N HIS A 165 -15.76 15.60 -14.11
CA HIS A 165 -16.90 15.48 -15.02
C HIS A 165 -18.07 14.63 -14.50
N GLY A 166 -18.02 14.22 -13.21
CA GLY A 166 -19.06 13.40 -12.58
C GLY A 166 -18.94 11.90 -12.88
N GLU A 167 -19.85 11.13 -12.27
CA GLU A 167 -19.89 9.68 -12.40
C GLU A 167 -20.03 9.19 -13.84
N TYR A 168 -19.47 8.00 -14.09
CA TYR A 168 -19.68 7.29 -15.35
C TYR A 168 -21.07 6.64 -15.35
N THR A 169 -21.83 6.88 -16.40
CA THR A 169 -23.21 6.39 -16.52
C THR A 169 -23.35 5.15 -17.41
N SER A 170 -22.39 4.93 -18.32
CA SER A 170 -22.38 3.78 -19.23
C SER A 170 -20.96 3.31 -19.53
N LEU A 171 -20.84 2.09 -20.05
CA LEU A 171 -19.56 1.55 -20.52
C LEU A 171 -18.96 2.42 -21.64
N LYS A 172 -19.80 2.91 -22.55
CA LYS A 172 -19.37 3.80 -23.64
C LYS A 172 -18.80 5.10 -23.09
N THR A 173 -19.52 5.79 -22.21
CA THR A 173 -19.07 7.04 -21.59
C THR A 173 -17.76 6.84 -20.80
N PHE A 174 -17.63 5.73 -20.09
CA PHE A 174 -16.40 5.40 -19.39
C PHE A 174 -15.20 5.26 -20.35
N ILE A 175 -15.38 4.49 -21.43
CA ILE A 175 -14.31 4.27 -22.42
C ILE A 175 -13.99 5.57 -23.16
N GLU A 176 -14.98 6.32 -23.60
CA GLU A 176 -14.85 7.58 -24.35
C GLU A 176 -14.02 8.62 -23.58
N ARG A 177 -14.39 8.85 -22.31
CA ARG A 177 -13.73 9.82 -21.45
C ARG A 177 -12.29 9.42 -21.06
N ASN A 178 -11.96 8.14 -21.13
CA ASN A 178 -10.66 7.62 -20.71
C ASN A 178 -9.83 7.02 -21.85
N ILE A 179 -10.25 7.11 -23.11
CA ILE A 179 -9.66 6.39 -24.24
C ILE A 179 -8.15 6.63 -24.42
N ASP A 180 -7.64 7.79 -24.04
CA ASP A 180 -6.23 8.15 -24.20
C ASP A 180 -5.31 7.50 -23.16
N GLN A 181 -5.87 6.99 -22.06
CA GLN A 181 -5.13 6.41 -20.93
C GLN A 181 -5.44 4.94 -20.68
N ILE A 182 -6.50 4.39 -21.29
CA ILE A 182 -6.89 2.98 -21.15
C ILE A 182 -6.63 2.20 -22.44
N ASN A 183 -6.49 0.89 -22.30
CA ASN A 183 -6.43 -0.04 -23.43
C ASN A 183 -7.42 -1.21 -23.22
N LYS A 184 -7.54 -2.07 -24.25
CA LYS A 184 -8.44 -3.23 -24.19
C LYS A 184 -8.23 -4.10 -22.95
N ARG A 185 -6.98 -4.31 -22.53
CA ARG A 185 -6.64 -5.13 -21.35
C ARG A 185 -7.08 -4.50 -20.03
N VAL A 186 -6.98 -3.18 -19.91
CA VAL A 186 -7.46 -2.45 -18.73
C VAL A 186 -8.97 -2.59 -18.59
N VAL A 187 -9.71 -2.35 -19.67
CA VAL A 187 -11.18 -2.46 -19.66
C VAL A 187 -11.62 -3.89 -19.36
N GLU A 188 -10.98 -4.88 -19.99
CA GLU A 188 -11.24 -6.30 -19.73
C GLU A 188 -11.06 -6.66 -18.25
N ASN A 189 -9.95 -6.23 -17.64
CA ASN A 189 -9.68 -6.52 -16.23
C ASN A 189 -10.63 -5.80 -15.27
N LEU A 190 -11.06 -4.58 -15.60
CA LEU A 190 -12.08 -3.85 -14.84
C LEU A 190 -13.43 -4.56 -14.89
N ILE A 191 -13.84 -5.07 -16.07
CA ILE A 191 -15.07 -5.86 -16.22
C ILE A 191 -14.97 -7.15 -15.39
N LYS A 192 -13.88 -7.91 -15.55
CA LYS A 192 -13.67 -9.19 -14.85
C LYS A 192 -13.68 -9.01 -13.33
N ALA A 193 -13.01 -7.99 -12.82
CA ALA A 193 -12.98 -7.69 -11.40
C ALA A 193 -14.30 -7.11 -10.85
N GLY A 194 -15.29 -6.83 -11.69
CA GLY A 194 -16.57 -6.25 -11.29
C GLY A 194 -16.53 -4.75 -11.01
N ALA A 195 -15.42 -4.08 -11.31
CA ALA A 195 -15.31 -2.63 -11.09
C ALA A 195 -16.29 -1.80 -11.93
N LEU A 196 -16.83 -2.36 -12.99
CA LEU A 196 -17.82 -1.75 -13.87
C LEU A 196 -19.25 -2.27 -13.63
N ASP A 197 -19.51 -3.03 -12.56
CA ASP A 197 -20.83 -3.58 -12.28
C ASP A 197 -21.86 -2.51 -11.90
N CYS A 198 -21.42 -1.32 -11.50
CA CYS A 198 -22.27 -0.16 -11.29
C CYS A 198 -22.87 0.42 -12.60
N LEU A 199 -22.29 0.06 -13.75
CA LEU A 199 -22.78 0.49 -15.08
C LEU A 199 -23.80 -0.50 -15.63
N GLU A 200 -24.66 -0.02 -16.54
CA GLU A 200 -25.70 -0.84 -17.19
C GLU A 200 -25.13 -2.10 -17.85
N GLY A 201 -25.89 -3.19 -17.79
CA GLY A 201 -25.55 -4.48 -18.36
C GLY A 201 -24.70 -5.36 -17.43
N ASN A 202 -24.72 -6.67 -17.67
CA ASN A 202 -23.93 -7.64 -16.94
C ASN A 202 -22.50 -7.78 -17.51
N ARG A 203 -21.61 -8.51 -16.80
CA ARG A 203 -20.20 -8.67 -17.20
C ARG A 203 -20.05 -9.32 -18.57
N ASN A 204 -20.87 -10.35 -18.89
CA ASN A 204 -20.84 -11.05 -20.17
C ASN A 204 -21.22 -10.09 -21.34
N GLN A 205 -22.26 -9.29 -21.15
CA GLN A 205 -22.68 -8.28 -22.13
C GLN A 205 -21.57 -7.26 -22.39
N LYS A 206 -20.96 -6.73 -21.31
CA LYS A 206 -19.84 -5.78 -21.40
C LYS A 206 -18.62 -6.39 -22.11
N MET A 207 -18.28 -7.64 -21.77
CA MET A 207 -17.19 -8.39 -22.40
C MET A 207 -17.41 -8.62 -23.91
N THR A 208 -18.66 -8.71 -24.35
CA THR A 208 -18.98 -8.90 -25.78
C THR A 208 -18.76 -7.63 -26.58
N VAL A 209 -19.03 -6.45 -26.01
CA VAL A 209 -19.08 -5.19 -26.78
C VAL A 209 -17.90 -4.24 -26.55
N TYR A 210 -17.12 -4.36 -25.45
CA TYR A 210 -16.12 -3.36 -25.10
C TYR A 210 -15.06 -3.14 -26.19
N THR A 211 -14.66 -4.18 -26.91
CA THR A 211 -13.68 -4.06 -28.00
C THR A 211 -14.23 -3.27 -29.18
N GLN A 212 -15.49 -3.50 -29.53
CA GLN A 212 -16.17 -2.76 -30.61
C GLN A 212 -16.31 -1.27 -30.25
N ILE A 213 -16.64 -0.98 -28.97
CA ILE A 213 -16.73 0.40 -28.49
C ILE A 213 -15.37 1.11 -28.61
N ILE A 214 -14.28 0.45 -28.14
CA ILE A 214 -12.93 1.02 -28.23
C ILE A 214 -12.53 1.26 -29.69
N ASP A 215 -12.80 0.31 -30.58
CA ASP A 215 -12.42 0.40 -31.99
C ASP A 215 -13.20 1.49 -32.71
N SER A 216 -14.50 1.64 -32.43
CA SER A 216 -15.35 2.73 -32.95
C SER A 216 -14.81 4.10 -32.52
N ILE A 217 -14.59 4.31 -31.20
CA ILE A 217 -14.11 5.59 -30.70
C ILE A 217 -12.75 5.96 -31.31
N ASN A 218 -11.83 4.97 -31.47
CA ASN A 218 -10.54 5.21 -32.09
C ASN A 218 -10.64 5.55 -33.59
N GLN A 219 -11.63 4.99 -34.31
CA GLN A 219 -11.89 5.37 -35.69
C GLN A 219 -12.42 6.80 -35.78
N ASP A 220 -13.38 7.17 -34.96
CA ASP A 220 -13.94 8.50 -34.91
C ASP A 220 -12.88 9.57 -34.62
N LYS A 221 -11.99 9.30 -33.64
CA LYS A 221 -10.84 10.19 -33.35
C LYS A 221 -9.91 10.37 -34.56
N LYS A 222 -9.60 9.29 -35.28
CA LYS A 222 -8.75 9.36 -36.47
C LYS A 222 -9.40 10.20 -37.61
N HIS A 223 -10.70 10.06 -37.82
CA HIS A 223 -11.41 10.83 -38.82
C HIS A 223 -11.46 12.32 -38.46
N THR A 224 -11.71 12.66 -37.21
CA THR A 224 -11.71 14.04 -36.71
C THR A 224 -10.32 14.70 -36.84
N MET A 225 -9.24 13.96 -36.51
CA MET A 225 -7.86 14.47 -36.69
C MET A 225 -7.46 14.66 -38.18
N ALA A 226 -8.03 13.89 -39.08
CA ALA A 226 -7.76 14.01 -40.50
C ALA A 226 -8.57 15.17 -41.19
N GLY A 227 -9.35 15.94 -40.42
CA GLY A 227 -10.17 17.04 -40.92
C GLY A 227 -11.34 16.59 -41.83
N GLN A 228 -11.62 15.27 -41.84
CA GLN A 228 -12.82 14.74 -42.49
C GLN A 228 -13.95 14.75 -41.48
N LEU A 229 -15.01 15.52 -41.78
CA LEU A 229 -16.28 15.42 -41.06
C LEU A 229 -16.75 13.97 -41.14
N SER A 230 -16.96 13.35 -39.96
CA SER A 230 -17.56 12.02 -39.90
C SER A 230 -18.94 12.06 -40.55
N LEU A 231 -19.31 11.00 -41.26
CA LEU A 231 -20.68 10.82 -41.76
C LEU A 231 -21.69 10.94 -40.61
N PHE A 232 -21.27 10.67 -39.40
CA PHE A 232 -22.04 10.82 -38.15
C PHE A 232 -22.30 12.27 -37.74
N ASP A 233 -21.41 13.22 -38.06
CA ASP A 233 -21.63 14.64 -37.76
C ASP A 233 -22.69 15.28 -38.67
N ILE A 234 -22.93 14.66 -39.82
CA ILE A 234 -23.88 15.14 -40.85
C ILE A 234 -25.21 14.40 -40.78
N ALA A 235 -25.25 13.20 -40.13
CA ALA A 235 -26.48 12.41 -40.06
C ALA A 235 -27.50 13.02 -39.09
N PRO A 236 -28.83 12.97 -39.43
CA PRO A 236 -29.88 13.35 -38.50
C PRO A 236 -29.77 12.55 -37.16
N GLU A 237 -30.23 13.15 -36.07
CA GLU A 237 -30.19 12.53 -34.73
C GLU A 237 -30.91 11.16 -34.66
N GLU A 238 -31.89 10.93 -35.54
CA GLU A 238 -32.61 9.66 -35.65
C GLU A 238 -31.75 8.55 -36.24
N ASP A 239 -30.87 8.87 -37.20
CA ASP A 239 -29.96 7.90 -37.82
C ASP A 239 -28.76 7.59 -36.93
N LYS A 240 -28.36 8.51 -36.03
CA LYS A 240 -27.30 8.28 -35.04
C LYS A 240 -27.66 7.18 -34.07
N LYS A 241 -28.94 6.98 -33.74
CA LYS A 241 -29.41 5.91 -32.84
C LYS A 241 -29.32 4.52 -33.47
N GLU A 242 -29.31 4.41 -34.79
CA GLU A 242 -29.21 3.11 -35.47
C GLU A 242 -27.82 2.51 -35.47
N PHE A 243 -26.79 3.35 -35.25
CA PHE A 243 -25.38 2.96 -35.15
C PHE A 243 -24.88 2.86 -33.72
N GLU A 244 -25.75 3.05 -32.74
CA GLU A 244 -25.39 2.86 -31.33
C GLU A 244 -25.10 1.38 -31.04
N ILE A 245 -23.89 1.08 -30.51
CA ILE A 245 -23.54 -0.29 -30.09
C ILE A 245 -24.46 -0.68 -28.94
N ARG A 246 -25.49 -1.49 -29.27
CA ARG A 246 -26.46 -1.96 -28.27
C ARG A 246 -25.88 -3.11 -27.44
N MET A 247 -26.23 -3.11 -26.17
CA MET A 247 -25.88 -4.25 -25.29
C MET A 247 -26.60 -5.51 -25.83
N PRO A 248 -25.86 -6.62 -26.08
CA PRO A 248 -26.44 -7.86 -26.58
C PRO A 248 -27.35 -8.49 -25.52
N GLN A 249 -28.33 -9.29 -25.97
CA GLN A 249 -29.07 -10.15 -25.05
C GLN A 249 -28.22 -11.35 -24.70
N ALA A 250 -27.43 -11.26 -23.60
CA ALA A 250 -26.61 -12.33 -23.09
C ALA A 250 -26.83 -12.49 -21.59
N ALA A 251 -27.00 -13.73 -21.15
CA ALA A 251 -27.07 -14.03 -19.73
C ALA A 251 -25.69 -13.77 -19.06
N GLU A 252 -25.72 -13.48 -17.77
CA GLU A 252 -24.49 -13.33 -16.97
C GLU A 252 -23.69 -14.63 -16.98
N TYR A 253 -22.38 -14.54 -16.76
CA TYR A 253 -21.51 -15.68 -16.57
C TYR A 253 -21.97 -16.55 -15.39
N PRO A 254 -21.78 -17.87 -15.45
CA PRO A 254 -22.01 -18.75 -14.30
C PRO A 254 -21.18 -18.27 -13.10
N LYS A 255 -21.73 -18.43 -11.89
CA LYS A 255 -21.09 -17.99 -10.65
C LYS A 255 -19.65 -18.52 -10.48
N GLU A 256 -19.39 -19.74 -10.90
CA GLU A 256 -18.07 -20.36 -10.87
C GLU A 256 -17.07 -19.60 -11.76
N MET A 257 -17.51 -19.12 -12.93
CA MET A 257 -16.68 -18.35 -13.83
C MET A 257 -16.37 -16.95 -13.26
N ILE A 258 -17.37 -16.29 -12.65
CA ILE A 258 -17.17 -15.00 -11.97
C ILE A 258 -16.14 -15.14 -10.86
N LEU A 259 -16.24 -16.17 -10.02
CA LEU A 259 -15.26 -16.46 -8.96
C LEU A 259 -13.84 -16.75 -9.48
N THR A 260 -13.72 -17.19 -10.73
CA THR A 260 -12.41 -17.41 -11.37
C THR A 260 -11.80 -16.08 -11.85
N PHE A 261 -12.63 -15.09 -12.14
CA PHE A 261 -12.19 -13.77 -12.55
C PHE A 261 -11.69 -12.92 -11.36
N GLU A 262 -12.34 -13.08 -10.21
CA GLU A 262 -12.04 -12.39 -8.95
C GLU A 262 -10.83 -13.00 -8.23
#